data_d921e6136fe7164e016948d2b63dff9f
#
_entry.id   d921e6136fe7164e016948d2b63dff9f
#
_cell.length_a   1.000
_cell.length_b   1.000
_cell.length_c   1.000
_cell.angle_alpha   90.00
_cell.angle_beta   90.00
_cell.angle_gamma   90.00
#
_symmetry.space_group_name_H-M   'P 1'
#
loop_
_entity.id
_entity.type
_entity.pdbx_description
1 polymer ?
#
loop_
_entity_poly.entity_id
_entity_poly.type
_entity_poly.pdbx_seq_one_letter_code
_entity_poly.pdbx_strand_id
1 'polypeptide(L)'
;MLLHTVMSSDSLKSVIVLGGISILNSLFNRIIMTKFFFDYPIVILMLQMAVTLFSIEIARLFNWIKLPAYTFQRGKDMFLPSVLYALSTYLGMNCLDGIAMPLFPPIQKFCPLIVIAFGAYLHRQSFPNRQTLLLIEILCIGGALSCFYELSIDMWSIVYGIGALVMHAVALVMIERLHENFPSTLDLVYMNSFNCLCLFLIADLVQVWSKISFCQHELL
;
A
#
# COMPACT_ATOMS: atom_id res chain seq x y z
N MET A 1 -10.50 -20.03 26.85
CA MET A 1 -9.56 -21.11 26.55
C MET A 1 -9.21 -21.22 25.06
N LEU A 2 -10.00 -20.65 24.13
CA LEU A 2 -9.74 -20.69 22.67
C LEU A 2 -8.75 -19.65 22.16
N LEU A 3 -8.53 -18.54 22.84
CA LEU A 3 -7.55 -17.52 22.43
C LEU A 3 -6.08 -17.89 22.73
N HIS A 4 -5.86 -18.82 23.64
CA HIS A 4 -4.50 -19.19 24.08
C HIS A 4 -3.81 -20.21 23.15
N THR A 5 -4.55 -20.86 22.24
CA THR A 5 -4.01 -21.93 21.41
C THR A 5 -3.58 -21.48 20.01
N VAL A 6 -3.87 -20.22 19.62
CA VAL A 6 -3.66 -19.77 18.23
C VAL A 6 -2.49 -18.79 18.06
N MET A 7 -2.02 -18.16 19.12
CA MET A 7 -0.89 -17.23 19.01
C MET A 7 0.32 -17.76 19.77
N SER A 8 1.30 -18.24 19.03
CA SER A 8 2.65 -18.41 19.60
C SER A 8 3.17 -17.04 20.06
N SER A 9 3.97 -17.00 21.13
CA SER A 9 4.59 -15.76 21.64
C SER A 9 5.28 -14.94 20.53
N ASP A 10 5.79 -15.60 19.51
CA ASP A 10 6.49 -14.99 18.39
C ASP A 10 5.52 -14.36 17.37
N SER A 11 4.34 -14.94 17.15
CA SER A 11 3.30 -14.33 16.33
C SER A 11 2.78 -13.03 16.96
N LEU A 12 2.58 -13.00 18.28
CA LEU A 12 2.15 -11.80 18.98
C LEU A 12 3.19 -10.68 18.90
N LYS A 13 4.46 -10.98 19.10
CA LYS A 13 5.56 -10.02 18.96
C LYS A 13 5.61 -9.45 17.54
N SER A 14 5.50 -10.30 16.52
CA SER A 14 5.49 -9.87 15.12
C SER A 14 4.33 -8.92 14.81
N VAL A 15 3.13 -9.20 15.32
CA VAL A 15 1.96 -8.34 15.13
C VAL A 15 2.14 -6.97 15.83
N ILE A 16 2.69 -6.94 17.05
CA ILE A 16 2.95 -5.70 17.79
C ILE A 16 4.00 -4.86 17.05
N VAL A 17 5.09 -5.47 16.61
CA VAL A 17 6.16 -4.78 15.87
C VAL A 17 5.63 -4.25 14.54
N LEU A 18 4.88 -5.06 13.77
CA LEU A 18 4.30 -4.64 12.51
C LEU A 18 3.31 -3.49 12.69
N GLY A 19 2.45 -3.57 13.70
CA GLY A 19 1.50 -2.52 14.04
C GLY A 19 2.21 -1.21 14.44
N GLY A 20 3.25 -1.30 15.26
CA GLY A 20 4.04 -0.14 15.66
C GLY A 20 4.73 0.54 14.47
N ILE A 21 5.37 -0.24 13.59
CA ILE A 21 6.01 0.29 12.38
C ILE A 21 4.98 0.92 11.44
N SER A 22 3.80 0.32 11.28
CA SER A 22 2.72 0.84 10.45
C SER A 22 2.20 2.20 10.95
N ILE A 23 2.03 2.34 12.27
CA ILE A 23 1.63 3.61 12.90
C ILE A 23 2.71 4.68 12.68
N LEU A 24 3.98 4.34 12.91
CA LEU A 24 5.09 5.27 12.70
C LEU A 24 5.16 5.73 11.24
N ASN A 25 5.05 4.82 10.28
CA ASN A 25 5.04 5.16 8.87
C ASN A 25 3.90 6.12 8.50
N SER A 26 2.69 5.87 9.00
CA SER A 26 1.54 6.75 8.77
C SER A 26 1.75 8.15 9.39
N LEU A 27 2.32 8.22 10.59
CA LEU A 27 2.65 9.47 11.26
C LEU A 27 3.72 10.26 10.49
N PHE A 28 4.79 9.61 10.06
CA PHE A 28 5.85 10.25 9.28
C PHE A 28 5.33 10.80 7.95
N ASN A 29 4.56 10.02 7.21
CA ASN A 29 3.97 10.47 5.95
C ASN A 29 3.12 11.73 6.17
N ARG A 30 2.30 11.75 7.21
CA ARG A 30 1.49 12.93 7.51
C ARG A 30 2.34 14.12 7.94
N ILE A 31 3.34 13.94 8.79
CA ILE A 31 4.21 15.06 9.22
C ILE A 31 4.92 15.66 8.01
N ILE A 32 5.38 14.84 7.06
CA ILE A 32 6.03 15.32 5.85
C ILE A 32 5.04 16.14 5.01
N MET A 33 3.84 15.63 4.78
CA MET A 33 2.83 16.32 3.99
C MET A 33 2.35 17.63 4.64
N THR A 34 2.05 17.61 5.95
CA THR A 34 1.39 18.74 6.61
C THR A 34 2.36 19.79 7.16
N LYS A 35 3.52 19.41 7.72
CA LYS A 35 4.47 20.36 8.32
C LYS A 35 5.51 20.89 7.35
N PHE A 36 5.93 20.08 6.38
CA PHE A 36 6.92 20.52 5.41
C PHE A 36 6.30 21.08 4.14
N PHE A 37 4.96 21.17 4.04
CA PHE A 37 4.23 21.66 2.87
C PHE A 37 4.75 21.06 1.57
N PHE A 38 5.03 19.76 1.61
CA PHE A 38 5.63 19.07 0.50
C PHE A 38 4.54 18.59 -0.47
N ASP A 39 4.19 19.45 -1.44
CA ASP A 39 3.08 19.25 -2.38
C ASP A 39 3.37 18.21 -3.49
N TYR A 40 4.41 17.39 -3.32
CA TYR A 40 4.82 16.41 -4.33
C TYR A 40 4.76 14.97 -3.79
N PRO A 41 3.58 14.36 -3.69
CA PRO A 41 3.43 13.00 -3.14
C PRO A 41 4.24 11.94 -3.92
N ILE A 42 4.42 12.13 -5.24
CA ILE A 42 5.19 11.20 -6.08
C ILE A 42 6.64 11.11 -5.61
N VAL A 43 7.28 12.23 -5.26
CA VAL A 43 8.68 12.25 -4.80
C VAL A 43 8.83 11.52 -3.45
N ILE A 44 7.86 11.65 -2.54
CA ILE A 44 7.86 10.92 -1.28
C ILE A 44 7.78 9.41 -1.55
N LEU A 45 6.88 9.00 -2.45
CA LEU A 45 6.70 7.59 -2.82
C LEU A 45 7.95 7.03 -3.51
N MET A 46 8.59 7.80 -4.40
CA MET A 46 9.87 7.43 -5.02
C MET A 46 10.95 7.20 -3.95
N LEU A 47 11.07 8.11 -2.99
CA LEU A 47 12.04 8.00 -1.92
C LEU A 47 11.80 6.76 -1.06
N GLN A 48 10.54 6.46 -0.72
CA GLN A 48 10.16 5.26 0.03
C GLN A 48 10.56 3.98 -0.72
N MET A 49 10.29 3.90 -2.02
CA MET A 49 10.67 2.75 -2.84
C MET A 49 12.19 2.63 -2.98
N ALA A 50 12.90 3.75 -3.17
CA ALA A 50 14.36 3.78 -3.25
C ALA A 50 15.01 3.32 -1.94
N VAL A 51 14.52 3.80 -0.78
CA VAL A 51 15.01 3.37 0.54
C VAL A 51 14.76 1.89 0.76
N THR A 52 13.59 1.37 0.36
CA THR A 52 13.26 -0.06 0.46
C THR A 52 14.24 -0.89 -0.37
N LEU A 53 14.47 -0.53 -1.63
CA LEU A 53 15.43 -1.20 -2.51
C LEU A 53 16.84 -1.15 -1.96
N PHE A 54 17.29 0.02 -1.51
CA PHE A 54 18.60 0.21 -0.92
C PHE A 54 18.81 -0.65 0.33
N SER A 55 17.80 -0.71 1.21
CA SER A 55 17.84 -1.56 2.40
C SER A 55 17.96 -3.05 2.07
N ILE A 56 17.21 -3.51 1.05
CA ILE A 56 17.28 -4.91 0.59
C ILE A 56 18.65 -5.20 -0.05
N GLU A 57 19.18 -4.28 -0.88
CA GLU A 57 20.50 -4.46 -1.50
C GLU A 57 21.64 -4.46 -0.46
N ILE A 58 21.57 -3.61 0.57
CA ILE A 58 22.50 -3.65 1.69
C ILE A 58 22.45 -5.03 2.39
N ALA A 59 21.26 -5.51 2.73
CA ALA A 59 21.08 -6.80 3.38
C ALA A 59 21.62 -7.96 2.50
N ARG A 60 21.50 -7.84 1.18
CA ARG A 60 22.06 -8.78 0.21
C ARG A 60 23.59 -8.71 0.15
N LEU A 61 24.19 -7.52 0.17
CA LEU A 61 25.65 -7.32 0.20
C LEU A 61 26.28 -7.95 1.47
N PHE A 62 25.60 -7.83 2.61
CA PHE A 62 26.05 -8.48 3.86
C PHE A 62 25.72 -9.97 3.92
N ASN A 63 25.18 -10.57 2.87
CA ASN A 63 24.72 -11.97 2.83
C ASN A 63 23.69 -12.35 3.91
N TRP A 64 22.98 -11.36 4.45
CA TRP A 64 21.87 -11.64 5.40
C TRP A 64 20.67 -12.26 4.70
N ILE A 65 20.51 -11.96 3.42
CA ILE A 65 19.38 -12.40 2.60
C ILE A 65 19.91 -12.93 1.26
N LYS A 66 19.45 -14.11 0.86
CA LYS A 66 19.75 -14.69 -0.46
C LYS A 66 18.58 -14.41 -1.39
N LEU A 67 18.68 -13.34 -2.15
CA LEU A 67 17.70 -12.97 -3.16
C LEU A 67 18.31 -13.09 -4.57
N PRO A 68 17.58 -13.65 -5.54
CA PRO A 68 18.00 -13.63 -6.93
C PRO A 68 18.00 -12.17 -7.46
N ALA A 69 18.87 -11.90 -8.42
CA ALA A 69 18.92 -10.60 -9.08
C ALA A 69 17.61 -10.31 -9.83
N TYR A 70 17.32 -9.02 -10.04
CA TYR A 70 16.19 -8.61 -10.88
C TYR A 70 16.27 -9.24 -12.27
N THR A 71 15.18 -9.83 -12.71
CA THR A 71 15.04 -10.40 -14.04
C THR A 71 13.84 -9.76 -14.72
N PHE A 72 14.02 -9.28 -15.94
CA PHE A 72 12.97 -8.58 -16.70
C PHE A 72 11.69 -9.42 -16.84
N GLN A 73 11.80 -10.72 -17.01
CA GLN A 73 10.65 -11.62 -17.14
C GLN A 73 9.82 -11.64 -15.86
N ARG A 74 10.44 -11.77 -14.67
CA ARG A 74 9.73 -11.69 -13.39
C ARG A 74 9.16 -10.30 -13.13
N GLY A 75 9.90 -9.24 -13.52
CA GLY A 75 9.41 -7.87 -13.45
C GLY A 75 8.16 -7.66 -14.28
N LYS A 76 8.08 -8.28 -15.47
CA LYS A 76 6.90 -8.24 -16.34
C LYS A 76 5.70 -8.96 -15.72
N ASP A 77 5.89 -10.12 -15.11
CA ASP A 77 4.82 -10.86 -14.45
C ASP A 77 4.24 -10.07 -13.26
N MET A 78 5.12 -9.32 -12.56
CA MET A 78 4.73 -8.47 -11.44
C MET A 78 4.27 -7.06 -11.86
N PHE A 79 4.31 -6.72 -13.16
CA PHE A 79 4.07 -5.35 -13.63
C PHE A 79 2.65 -4.87 -13.32
N LEU A 80 1.63 -5.65 -13.66
CA LEU A 80 0.23 -5.27 -13.43
C LEU A 80 -0.11 -5.08 -11.93
N PRO A 81 0.23 -6.01 -11.03
CA PRO A 81 0.10 -5.77 -9.59
C PRO A 81 0.85 -4.52 -9.11
N SER A 82 2.06 -4.26 -9.63
CA SER A 82 2.85 -3.08 -9.26
C SER A 82 2.20 -1.79 -9.72
N VAL A 83 1.60 -1.75 -10.90
CA VAL A 83 0.82 -0.58 -11.39
C VAL A 83 -0.35 -0.29 -10.45
N LEU A 84 -1.13 -1.32 -10.10
CA LEU A 84 -2.26 -1.18 -9.19
C LEU A 84 -1.81 -0.72 -7.79
N TYR A 85 -0.70 -1.27 -7.30
CA TYR A 85 -0.12 -0.87 -6.03
C TYR A 85 0.39 0.57 -6.06
N ALA A 86 1.13 0.97 -7.10
CA ALA A 86 1.60 2.35 -7.28
C ALA A 86 0.44 3.35 -7.34
N LEU A 87 -0.62 3.01 -8.10
CA LEU A 87 -1.81 3.85 -8.18
C LEU A 87 -2.53 3.93 -6.83
N SER A 88 -2.66 2.82 -6.11
CA SER A 88 -3.28 2.80 -4.78
C SER A 88 -2.52 3.67 -3.77
N THR A 89 -1.19 3.61 -3.76
CA THR A 89 -0.36 4.42 -2.85
C THR A 89 -0.44 5.91 -3.20
N TYR A 90 -0.45 6.25 -4.49
CA TYR A 90 -0.62 7.62 -4.95
C TYR A 90 -2.00 8.19 -4.56
N LEU A 91 -3.07 7.45 -4.81
CA LEU A 91 -4.43 7.86 -4.41
C LEU A 91 -4.55 7.96 -2.89
N GLY A 92 -3.89 7.05 -2.15
CA GLY A 92 -3.85 7.07 -0.69
C GLY A 92 -3.16 8.32 -0.14
N MET A 93 -2.08 8.79 -0.78
CA MET A 93 -1.42 10.04 -0.39
C MET A 93 -2.30 11.27 -0.64
N ASN A 94 -2.97 11.32 -1.80
CA ASN A 94 -3.93 12.39 -2.08
C ASN A 94 -5.14 12.37 -1.13
N CYS A 95 -5.57 11.19 -0.69
CA CYS A 95 -6.59 11.05 0.33
C CYS A 95 -6.13 11.64 1.68
N LEU A 96 -4.86 11.43 2.06
CA LEU A 96 -4.30 11.96 3.31
C LEU A 96 -4.18 13.48 3.32
N ASP A 97 -4.05 14.11 2.17
CA ASP A 97 -3.95 15.58 2.05
C ASP A 97 -5.29 16.25 2.38
N GLY A 98 -6.41 15.66 1.99
CA GLY A 98 -7.75 16.24 2.16
C GLY A 98 -8.58 15.69 3.33
N ILE A 99 -8.14 14.65 4.02
CA ILE A 99 -8.89 14.03 5.14
C ILE A 99 -8.14 14.22 6.47
N ALA A 100 -8.87 14.51 7.54
CA ALA A 100 -8.33 14.44 8.89
C ALA A 100 -7.72 13.05 9.16
N MET A 101 -6.56 13.01 9.83
CA MET A 101 -5.80 11.77 10.05
C MET A 101 -6.62 10.60 10.63
N PRO A 102 -7.59 10.82 11.53
CA PRO A 102 -8.35 9.74 12.10
C PRO A 102 -9.19 8.93 11.10
N LEU A 103 -9.50 9.47 9.92
CA LEU A 103 -10.38 8.82 8.94
C LEU A 103 -9.66 7.86 7.98
N PHE A 104 -8.41 8.11 7.65
CA PHE A 104 -7.70 7.27 6.69
C PHE A 104 -7.49 5.82 7.19
N PRO A 105 -7.00 5.58 8.44
CA PRO A 105 -6.88 4.22 8.96
C PRO A 105 -8.19 3.43 9.04
N PRO A 106 -9.34 4.01 9.46
CA PRO A 106 -10.64 3.36 9.40
C PRO A 106 -11.04 2.91 7.99
N ILE A 107 -10.83 3.74 6.96
CA ILE A 107 -11.13 3.37 5.56
C ILE A 107 -10.31 2.14 5.16
N GLN A 108 -9.04 2.06 5.54
CA GLN A 108 -8.20 0.89 5.27
C GLN A 108 -8.68 -0.40 5.94
N LYS A 109 -9.46 -0.34 7.02
CA LYS A 109 -10.01 -1.53 7.69
C LYS A 109 -11.01 -2.32 6.84
N PHE A 110 -11.55 -1.71 5.78
CA PHE A 110 -12.39 -2.41 4.81
C PHE A 110 -11.60 -3.23 3.79
N CYS A 111 -10.27 -3.07 3.74
CA CYS A 111 -9.41 -3.80 2.80
C CYS A 111 -9.59 -5.33 2.86
N PRO A 112 -9.59 -6.00 4.02
CA PRO A 112 -9.77 -7.45 4.09
C PRO A 112 -11.10 -7.93 3.50
N LEU A 113 -12.18 -7.15 3.67
CA LEU A 113 -13.49 -7.48 3.11
C LEU A 113 -13.44 -7.48 1.58
N ILE A 114 -12.82 -6.45 1.01
CA ILE A 114 -12.67 -6.31 -0.44
C ILE A 114 -11.75 -7.40 -1.00
N VAL A 115 -10.65 -7.73 -0.32
CA VAL A 115 -9.73 -8.81 -0.69
C VAL A 115 -10.48 -10.16 -0.74
N ILE A 116 -11.33 -10.46 0.25
CA ILE A 116 -12.13 -11.69 0.27
C ILE A 116 -13.11 -11.71 -0.92
N ALA A 117 -13.81 -10.59 -1.16
CA ALA A 117 -14.77 -10.49 -2.26
C ALA A 117 -14.09 -10.69 -3.62
N PHE A 118 -12.96 -10.01 -3.87
CA PHE A 118 -12.19 -10.17 -5.11
C PHE A 118 -11.50 -11.53 -5.21
N GLY A 119 -10.97 -12.06 -4.11
CA GLY A 119 -10.38 -13.41 -4.08
C GLY A 119 -11.40 -14.49 -4.43
N ALA A 120 -12.61 -14.40 -3.90
CA ALA A 120 -13.71 -15.30 -4.24
C ALA A 120 -14.14 -15.16 -5.71
N TYR A 121 -14.22 -13.93 -6.21
CA TYR A 121 -14.64 -13.66 -7.60
C TYR A 121 -13.57 -14.04 -8.63
N LEU A 122 -12.32 -13.61 -8.43
CA LEU A 122 -11.24 -13.80 -9.41
C LEU A 122 -10.64 -15.21 -9.37
N HIS A 123 -10.54 -15.79 -8.19
CA HIS A 123 -9.78 -17.04 -7.97
C HIS A 123 -10.63 -18.18 -7.46
N ARG A 124 -11.94 -18.00 -7.31
CA ARG A 124 -12.86 -19.00 -6.73
C ARG A 124 -12.34 -19.57 -5.40
N GLN A 125 -11.61 -18.74 -4.64
CA GLN A 125 -11.14 -19.12 -3.31
C GLN A 125 -12.33 -19.43 -2.41
N SER A 126 -12.19 -20.43 -1.56
CA SER A 126 -13.19 -20.74 -0.53
C SER A 126 -13.28 -19.58 0.47
N PHE A 127 -14.49 -19.24 0.87
CA PHE A 127 -14.69 -18.22 1.91
C PHE A 127 -13.96 -18.62 3.19
N PRO A 128 -13.37 -17.65 3.92
CA PRO A 128 -12.71 -17.91 5.18
C PRO A 128 -13.69 -18.47 6.22
N ASN A 129 -13.14 -19.08 7.27
CA ASN A 129 -13.92 -19.63 8.36
C ASN A 129 -14.83 -18.55 8.97
N ARG A 130 -16.04 -18.96 9.42
CA ARG A 130 -17.05 -18.05 10.04
C ARG A 130 -16.47 -17.18 11.14
N GLN A 131 -15.53 -17.69 11.94
CA GLN A 131 -14.85 -16.92 12.99
C GLN A 131 -14.01 -15.77 12.41
N THR A 132 -13.27 -16.03 11.33
CA THR A 132 -12.46 -15.00 10.64
C THR A 132 -13.35 -13.95 10.00
N LEU A 133 -14.47 -14.37 9.39
CA LEU A 133 -15.43 -13.45 8.79
C LEU A 133 -16.03 -12.51 9.85
N LEU A 134 -16.45 -13.07 10.97
CA LEU A 134 -17.01 -12.29 12.09
C LEU A 134 -16.01 -11.28 12.66
N LEU A 135 -14.73 -11.64 12.78
CA LEU A 135 -13.67 -10.72 13.20
C LEU A 135 -13.47 -9.58 12.21
N ILE A 136 -13.53 -9.86 10.91
CA ILE A 136 -13.43 -8.84 9.86
C ILE A 136 -14.65 -7.92 9.89
N GLU A 137 -15.85 -8.44 10.08
CA GLU A 137 -17.07 -7.64 10.24
C GLU A 137 -16.98 -6.69 11.44
N ILE A 138 -16.53 -7.18 12.60
CA ILE A 138 -16.30 -6.34 13.79
C ILE A 138 -15.27 -5.24 13.50
N LEU A 139 -14.19 -5.58 12.80
CA LEU A 139 -13.16 -4.62 12.40
C LEU A 139 -13.72 -3.52 11.49
N CYS A 140 -14.56 -3.90 10.50
CA CYS A 140 -15.21 -2.96 9.59
C CYS A 140 -16.21 -2.06 10.30
N ILE A 141 -17.03 -2.63 11.21
CA ILE A 141 -17.99 -1.87 12.03
C ILE A 141 -17.25 -0.85 12.90
N GLY A 142 -16.14 -1.25 13.55
CA GLY A 142 -15.30 -0.34 14.33
C GLY A 142 -14.70 0.79 13.47
N GLY A 143 -14.29 0.47 12.25
CA GLY A 143 -13.84 1.45 11.27
C GLY A 143 -14.94 2.43 10.86
N ALA A 144 -16.13 1.93 10.55
CA ALA A 144 -17.31 2.74 10.20
C ALA A 144 -17.72 3.68 11.33
N LEU A 145 -17.76 3.18 12.56
CA LEU A 145 -18.09 4.00 13.74
C LEU A 145 -17.07 5.12 13.95
N SER A 146 -15.78 4.86 13.72
CA SER A 146 -14.74 5.88 13.82
C SER A 146 -14.92 6.99 12.75
N CYS A 147 -15.38 6.65 11.56
CA CYS A 147 -15.68 7.63 10.51
C CYS A 147 -16.92 8.48 10.83
N PHE A 148 -17.90 7.94 11.56
CA PHE A 148 -19.17 8.60 11.76
C PHE A 148 -19.09 9.88 12.62
N TYR A 149 -18.07 9.99 13.47
CA TYR A 149 -17.88 11.14 14.37
C TYR A 149 -17.09 12.30 13.75
N GLU A 150 -16.58 12.15 12.52
CA GLU A 150 -15.81 13.20 11.87
C GLU A 150 -16.68 14.04 10.95
N LEU A 151 -16.83 15.33 11.28
CA LEU A 151 -17.75 16.26 10.61
C LEU A 151 -17.11 17.01 9.43
N SER A 152 -15.79 16.95 9.26
CA SER A 152 -15.06 17.67 8.20
C SER A 152 -14.57 16.72 7.11
N ILE A 153 -15.49 16.28 6.26
CA ILE A 153 -15.17 15.30 5.22
C ILE A 153 -15.18 16.00 3.85
N ASP A 154 -14.02 16.05 3.20
CA ASP A 154 -13.95 16.38 1.78
C ASP A 154 -14.36 15.17 0.92
N MET A 155 -15.38 15.37 0.09
CA MET A 155 -15.96 14.30 -0.74
C MET A 155 -14.92 13.72 -1.72
N TRP A 156 -14.04 14.53 -2.29
CA TRP A 156 -13.01 14.07 -3.20
C TRP A 156 -11.97 13.19 -2.52
N SER A 157 -11.59 13.52 -1.30
CA SER A 157 -10.65 12.71 -0.51
C SER A 157 -11.23 11.33 -0.17
N ILE A 158 -12.55 11.22 0.06
CA ILE A 158 -13.20 9.92 0.23
C ILE A 158 -13.13 9.11 -1.06
N VAL A 159 -13.40 9.72 -2.21
CA VAL A 159 -13.34 9.05 -3.51
C VAL A 159 -11.92 8.53 -3.76
N TYR A 160 -10.89 9.33 -3.47
CA TYR A 160 -9.48 8.89 -3.55
C TYR A 160 -9.19 7.75 -2.57
N GLY A 161 -9.69 7.84 -1.33
CA GLY A 161 -9.50 6.79 -0.32
C GLY A 161 -10.14 5.46 -0.70
N ILE A 162 -11.38 5.48 -1.21
CA ILE A 162 -12.08 4.27 -1.69
C ILE A 162 -11.36 3.72 -2.94
N GLY A 163 -10.97 4.58 -3.87
CA GLY A 163 -10.22 4.18 -5.06
C GLY A 163 -8.89 3.52 -4.69
N ALA A 164 -8.14 4.13 -3.77
CA ALA A 164 -6.90 3.57 -3.23
C ALA A 164 -7.13 2.19 -2.61
N LEU A 165 -8.19 2.04 -1.82
CA LEU A 165 -8.54 0.81 -1.14
C LEU A 165 -8.85 -0.32 -2.12
N VAL A 166 -9.68 -0.06 -3.14
CA VAL A 166 -10.04 -1.06 -4.16
C VAL A 166 -8.81 -1.48 -4.96
N MET A 167 -8.01 -0.53 -5.44
CA MET A 167 -6.78 -0.83 -6.19
C MET A 167 -5.78 -1.61 -5.34
N HIS A 168 -5.64 -1.27 -4.06
CA HIS A 168 -4.77 -1.99 -3.13
C HIS A 168 -5.24 -3.43 -2.92
N ALA A 169 -6.53 -3.63 -2.69
CA ALA A 169 -7.10 -4.97 -2.49
C ALA A 169 -6.91 -5.86 -3.74
N VAL A 170 -7.16 -5.32 -4.94
CA VAL A 170 -6.94 -6.05 -6.19
C VAL A 170 -5.45 -6.38 -6.38
N ALA A 171 -4.54 -5.44 -6.09
CA ALA A 171 -3.10 -5.67 -6.15
C ALA A 171 -2.69 -6.82 -5.22
N LEU A 172 -3.19 -6.83 -3.97
CA LEU A 172 -2.89 -7.90 -3.00
C LEU A 172 -3.36 -9.27 -3.48
N VAL A 173 -4.58 -9.37 -4.01
CA VAL A 173 -5.11 -10.64 -4.57
C VAL A 173 -4.25 -11.14 -5.74
N MET A 174 -3.78 -10.24 -6.59
CA MET A 174 -2.90 -10.61 -7.70
C MET A 174 -1.49 -11.02 -7.22
N ILE A 175 -0.95 -10.33 -6.21
CA ILE A 175 0.35 -10.66 -5.61
C ILE A 175 0.28 -12.03 -4.92
N GLU A 176 -0.80 -12.32 -4.21
CA GLU A 176 -1.01 -13.63 -3.55
C GLU A 176 -0.94 -14.77 -4.57
N ARG A 177 -1.58 -14.61 -5.73
CA ARG A 177 -1.50 -15.60 -6.81
C ARG A 177 -0.09 -15.79 -7.36
N LEU A 178 0.66 -14.69 -7.48
CA LEU A 178 2.03 -14.74 -7.98
C LEU A 178 3.00 -15.31 -6.94
N HIS A 179 2.64 -15.30 -5.66
CA HIS A 179 3.52 -15.80 -4.59
C HIS A 179 3.94 -17.26 -4.81
N GLU A 180 3.10 -18.08 -5.43
CA GLU A 180 3.43 -19.48 -5.78
C GLU A 180 4.61 -19.57 -6.76
N ASN A 181 4.83 -18.56 -7.58
CA ASN A 181 5.88 -18.50 -8.61
C ASN A 181 7.18 -17.84 -8.12
N PHE A 182 7.19 -17.30 -6.90
CA PHE A 182 8.34 -16.58 -6.35
C PHE A 182 8.93 -17.30 -5.14
N PRO A 183 10.27 -17.35 -5.01
CA PRO A 183 10.94 -18.14 -3.97
C PRO A 183 10.73 -17.59 -2.55
N SER A 184 10.43 -16.28 -2.42
CA SER A 184 10.20 -15.68 -1.12
C SER A 184 9.34 -14.40 -1.22
N THR A 185 8.68 -14.05 -0.11
CA THR A 185 7.93 -12.79 0.01
C THR A 185 8.83 -11.56 -0.18
N LEU A 186 10.10 -11.63 0.22
CA LEU A 186 11.06 -10.54 0.01
C LEU A 186 11.38 -10.32 -1.46
N ASP A 187 11.38 -11.37 -2.27
CA ASP A 187 11.56 -11.27 -3.73
C ASP A 187 10.39 -10.51 -4.37
N LEU A 188 9.16 -10.78 -3.93
CA LEU A 188 7.97 -10.03 -4.36
C LEU A 188 8.07 -8.55 -3.98
N VAL A 189 8.48 -8.24 -2.74
CA VAL A 189 8.66 -6.85 -2.29
C VAL A 189 9.74 -6.16 -3.11
N TYR A 190 10.86 -6.84 -3.39
CA TYR A 190 11.95 -6.30 -4.21
C TYR A 190 11.50 -5.97 -5.63
N MET A 191 10.83 -6.93 -6.31
CA MET A 191 10.30 -6.73 -7.66
C MET A 191 9.24 -5.63 -7.72
N ASN A 192 8.31 -5.62 -6.75
CA ASN A 192 7.29 -4.59 -6.65
C ASN A 192 7.89 -3.19 -6.45
N SER A 193 8.85 -3.06 -5.52
CA SER A 193 9.49 -1.77 -5.24
C SER A 193 10.28 -1.24 -6.45
N PHE A 194 10.94 -2.14 -7.20
CA PHE A 194 11.65 -1.76 -8.42
C PHE A 194 10.70 -1.27 -9.50
N ASN A 195 9.62 -2.02 -9.78
CA ASN A 195 8.62 -1.64 -10.75
C ASN A 195 7.93 -0.32 -10.36
N CYS A 196 7.55 -0.17 -9.08
CA CYS A 196 6.93 1.06 -8.58
C CYS A 196 7.87 2.27 -8.68
N LEU A 197 9.17 2.10 -8.39
CA LEU A 197 10.15 3.18 -8.55
C LEU A 197 10.22 3.64 -10.01
N CYS A 198 10.29 2.70 -10.96
CA CYS A 198 10.28 3.03 -12.39
C CYS A 198 8.99 3.75 -12.80
N LEU A 199 7.83 3.29 -12.31
CA LEU A 199 6.54 3.92 -12.61
C LEU A 199 6.44 5.34 -12.06
N PHE A 200 6.88 5.57 -10.83
CA PHE A 200 6.88 6.91 -10.22
C PHE A 200 7.88 7.84 -10.91
N LEU A 201 9.06 7.36 -11.33
CA LEU A 201 10.01 8.14 -12.12
C LEU A 201 9.39 8.60 -13.46
N ILE A 202 8.70 7.70 -14.16
CA ILE A 202 7.99 8.06 -15.40
C ILE A 202 6.88 9.06 -15.13
N ALA A 203 6.09 8.86 -14.07
CA ALA A 203 5.01 9.76 -13.70
C ALA A 203 5.52 11.16 -13.34
N ASP A 204 6.64 11.27 -12.60
CA ASP A 204 7.28 12.53 -12.25
C ASP A 204 7.80 13.27 -13.49
N LEU A 205 8.48 12.56 -14.40
CA LEU A 205 8.92 13.12 -15.67
C LEU A 205 7.77 13.67 -16.50
N VAL A 206 6.65 12.95 -16.59
CA VAL A 206 5.45 13.40 -17.30
C VAL A 206 4.86 14.65 -16.64
N GLN A 207 4.82 14.70 -15.31
CA GLN A 207 4.31 15.85 -14.57
C GLN A 207 5.20 17.09 -14.77
N VAL A 208 6.51 16.94 -14.72
CA VAL A 208 7.47 18.02 -14.98
C VAL A 208 7.33 18.53 -16.42
N TRP A 209 7.25 17.60 -17.39
CA TRP A 209 7.07 17.95 -18.79
C TRP A 209 5.77 18.74 -19.03
N SER A 210 4.66 18.33 -18.45
CA SER A 210 3.37 19.02 -18.59
C SER A 210 3.41 20.43 -18.02
N LYS A 211 4.08 20.65 -16.87
CA LYS A 211 4.27 21.97 -16.28
C LYS A 211 5.13 22.89 -17.16
N ILE A 212 6.19 22.39 -17.73
CA ILE A 212 7.07 23.15 -18.64
C ILE A 212 6.30 23.56 -19.90
N SER A 213 5.56 22.62 -20.51
CA SER A 213 4.74 22.91 -21.70
C SER A 213 3.67 23.97 -21.43
N PHE A 214 3.04 23.92 -20.26
CA PHE A 214 2.01 24.91 -19.86
C PHE A 214 2.64 26.30 -19.68
N CYS A 215 3.79 26.39 -19.02
CA CYS A 215 4.51 27.65 -18.81
C CYS A 215 4.99 28.28 -20.12
N GLN A 216 5.37 27.49 -21.12
CA GLN A 216 5.70 27.96 -22.46
C GLN A 216 4.49 28.52 -23.23
N HIS A 217 3.31 27.98 -22.99
CA HIS A 217 2.08 28.44 -23.67
C HIS A 217 1.52 29.74 -23.10
N GLU A 218 1.83 30.06 -21.83
CA GLU A 218 1.45 31.36 -21.21
C GLU A 218 2.42 32.49 -21.58
N LEU A 219 3.59 32.19 -22.13
CA LEU A 219 4.62 33.16 -22.53
C LEU A 219 4.54 33.54 -24.03
N LEU A 220 3.66 32.92 -24.81
CA LEU A 220 3.38 33.20 -26.21
C LEU A 220 2.02 33.88 -26.40
#